data_e25e065795202bce3ea604d3e9cbce3e
#
_entry.id   e25e065795202bce3ea604d3e9cbce3e
#
_cell.length_a   1.000
_cell.length_b   1.000
_cell.length_c   1.000
_cell.angle_alpha   90.00
_cell.angle_beta   90.00
_cell.angle_gamma   90.00
#
_symmetry.space_group_name_H-M   'P 1'
#
loop_
_entity.id
_entity.type
_entity.pdbx_description
1 polymer ?
#
loop_
_entity_poly.entity_id
_entity_poly.type
_entity_poly.pdbx_seq_one_letter_code
_entity_poly.pdbx_strand_id
1 'polypeptide(L)'
;MLKLSTIAISSLLFLNTACSSNQTVSQAVPNPATSTKAEVKTSTLRLGFISNGKVKTPTGPTGWAMHQGKLLPELQKLGITEIKTLNFPNGPNLNEALVAGEVDVGIYGDTPALVGKAKGLPTRLIGQEQVGTNAWLLAKKDGPRSVAELKGQKVATSKGSYMHRYLIGLLQKNGISDRVKVIHMLPSEAQAALERGDVAAIAASTGTGPLLKSKGYPVIDEAIQHPDLRGTSVTVATEEFLAKHPDLPQKWNQIKQAAVQNIQANPEAYYKFHADVSGYPLDVVKASFPITQFPIEPLPEQGVQLLEGTKKFLVSQKLAQSDFKLDDWIVKK
;
A
#
# COMPACT_ATOMS: atom_id res chain seq x y z
N MET A 1 16.98 15.06 56.44
CA MET A 1 16.00 15.75 57.29
C MET A 1 14.59 15.41 56.82
N LEU A 2 13.94 14.70 57.69
CA LEU A 2 12.55 14.24 57.70
C LEU A 2 11.51 15.33 57.45
N LYS A 3 10.39 14.99 56.80
CA LYS A 3 9.05 15.17 57.42
C LYS A 3 8.03 14.29 56.64
N LEU A 4 7.58 13.25 57.34
CA LEU A 4 6.30 12.57 57.15
C LEU A 4 5.15 13.50 57.58
N SER A 5 4.00 13.38 56.94
CA SER A 5 2.72 13.75 57.54
C SER A 5 1.63 12.77 57.09
N THR A 6 1.19 12.01 58.03
CA THR A 6 0.05 11.10 58.06
C THR A 6 -1.18 11.85 58.63
N ILE A 7 -2.40 11.68 58.09
CA ILE A 7 -3.71 11.90 58.74
C ILE A 7 -4.74 11.19 57.81
N ALA A 8 -5.45 10.25 58.16
CA ALA A 8 -6.34 9.78 59.24
C ALA A 8 -7.75 9.53 58.67
N ILE A 9 -8.21 8.35 58.96
CA ILE A 9 -9.48 7.68 58.66
C ILE A 9 -10.66 8.39 59.32
N SER A 10 -11.84 8.38 58.69
CA SER A 10 -13.11 8.50 59.41
C SER A 10 -14.20 7.67 58.74
N SER A 11 -14.54 6.58 59.43
CA SER A 11 -15.69 5.70 59.20
C SER A 11 -16.98 6.39 59.78
N LEU A 12 -18.07 6.33 59.06
CA LEU A 12 -19.40 6.54 59.64
C LEU A 12 -20.34 5.41 59.23
N LEU A 13 -20.65 4.57 60.21
CA LEU A 13 -21.78 3.67 60.19
C LEU A 13 -23.07 4.48 60.45
N PHE A 14 -24.15 4.18 59.75
CA PHE A 14 -25.53 4.37 60.26
C PHE A 14 -26.37 3.12 60.01
N LEU A 15 -27.03 2.74 61.14
CA LEU A 15 -27.90 1.59 61.30
C LEU A 15 -29.31 1.78 60.73
N ASN A 16 -29.87 0.68 60.29
CA ASN A 16 -31.24 0.20 60.24
C ASN A 16 -32.40 1.03 60.78
N THR A 17 -33.48 1.05 59.99
CA THR A 17 -34.83 0.76 60.55
C THR A 17 -35.70 0.05 59.51
N ALA A 18 -36.21 -1.14 59.88
CA ALA A 18 -37.23 -1.86 59.16
C ALA A 18 -38.63 -1.31 59.50
N CYS A 19 -39.51 -1.25 58.51
CA CYS A 19 -40.95 -1.29 58.74
C CYS A 19 -41.65 -2.03 57.60
N SER A 20 -42.45 -2.95 58.01
CA SER A 20 -43.26 -3.93 57.28
C SER A 20 -44.55 -3.34 56.75
N SER A 21 -45.04 -3.97 55.69
CA SER A 21 -46.45 -4.23 55.29
C SER A 21 -46.97 -3.42 54.06
N ASN A 22 -47.28 -4.02 52.98
CA ASN A 22 -48.56 -4.49 52.48
C ASN A 22 -48.47 -5.05 51.06
N GLN A 23 -48.94 -6.25 50.88
CA GLN A 23 -49.13 -6.87 49.59
C GLN A 23 -50.28 -6.17 48.85
N THR A 24 -50.02 -5.72 47.65
CA THR A 24 -51.07 -5.48 46.65
C THR A 24 -50.63 -6.23 45.36
N VAL A 25 -51.39 -7.25 45.04
CA VAL A 25 -51.27 -8.01 43.80
C VAL A 25 -51.65 -7.09 42.64
N SER A 26 -50.69 -6.66 41.84
CA SER A 26 -50.94 -5.98 40.56
C SER A 26 -50.58 -6.92 39.43
N GLN A 27 -51.55 -7.20 38.63
CA GLN A 27 -51.44 -8.04 37.42
C GLN A 27 -50.37 -7.48 36.46
N ALA A 28 -49.40 -8.31 36.08
CA ALA A 28 -48.38 -8.00 35.06
C ALA A 28 -49.03 -7.89 33.69
N VAL A 29 -49.02 -6.68 33.18
CA VAL A 29 -49.24 -6.39 31.72
C VAL A 29 -47.94 -6.83 30.98
N PRO A 30 -48.01 -7.58 29.90
CA PRO A 30 -46.83 -7.95 29.14
C PRO A 30 -46.22 -6.71 28.46
N ASN A 31 -45.06 -6.32 28.89
CA ASN A 31 -44.26 -5.25 28.25
C ASN A 31 -43.93 -5.68 26.78
N PRO A 32 -44.18 -4.87 25.75
CA PRO A 32 -43.81 -5.19 24.43
C PRO A 32 -42.28 -5.30 24.35
N ALA A 33 -41.80 -6.42 23.83
CA ALA A 33 -40.38 -6.72 23.63
C ALA A 33 -39.67 -5.51 23.01
N THR A 34 -38.81 -4.88 23.79
CA THR A 34 -37.87 -3.87 23.31
C THR A 34 -36.92 -4.58 22.35
N SER A 35 -37.16 -4.41 21.07
CA SER A 35 -36.22 -4.79 20.02
C SER A 35 -34.92 -4.05 20.28
N THR A 36 -33.97 -4.72 20.87
CA THR A 36 -32.58 -4.25 20.97
C THR A 36 -32.08 -4.17 19.53
N LYS A 37 -32.14 -2.99 18.94
CA LYS A 37 -31.41 -2.66 17.73
C LYS A 37 -29.95 -2.95 18.07
N ALA A 38 -29.37 -3.99 17.46
CA ALA A 38 -27.95 -4.29 17.59
C ALA A 38 -27.21 -3.03 17.21
N GLU A 39 -26.44 -2.50 18.14
CA GLU A 39 -25.56 -1.36 17.93
C GLU A 39 -24.59 -1.77 16.82
N VAL A 40 -24.75 -1.24 15.63
CA VAL A 40 -23.83 -1.45 14.52
C VAL A 40 -22.51 -0.81 14.96
N LYS A 41 -21.57 -1.62 15.41
CA LYS A 41 -20.22 -1.14 15.72
C LYS A 41 -19.65 -0.53 14.44
N THR A 42 -19.67 0.79 14.37
CA THR A 42 -19.09 1.56 13.28
C THR A 42 -17.57 1.43 13.33
N SER A 43 -16.95 1.13 12.21
CA SER A 43 -15.49 1.07 12.11
C SER A 43 -14.99 1.99 11.00
N THR A 44 -13.79 2.56 11.23
CA THR A 44 -13.04 3.33 10.26
C THR A 44 -12.00 2.42 9.63
N LEU A 45 -11.91 2.40 8.30
CA LEU A 45 -10.81 1.76 7.56
C LEU A 45 -9.74 2.81 7.27
N ARG A 46 -8.51 2.55 7.74
CA ARG A 46 -7.34 3.39 7.46
C ARG A 46 -6.58 2.79 6.28
N LEU A 47 -6.72 3.45 5.12
CA LEU A 47 -6.16 3.01 3.85
C LEU A 47 -4.84 3.73 3.56
N GLY A 48 -3.73 2.99 3.66
CA GLY A 48 -2.39 3.47 3.31
C GLY A 48 -2.06 3.26 1.83
N PHE A 49 -1.43 4.23 1.20
CA PHE A 49 -0.99 4.11 -0.20
C PHE A 49 0.28 4.94 -0.46
N ILE A 50 0.96 4.66 -1.58
CA ILE A 50 2.18 5.39 -1.96
C ILE A 50 1.81 6.53 -2.92
N SER A 51 2.29 7.74 -2.62
CA SER A 51 2.21 8.87 -3.54
C SER A 51 3.37 9.84 -3.37
N ASN A 52 3.67 10.59 -4.41
CA ASN A 52 4.73 11.60 -4.43
C ASN A 52 4.20 12.96 -3.96
N GLY A 53 3.70 13.07 -2.73
CA GLY A 53 3.37 14.38 -2.17
C GLY A 53 1.92 14.59 -1.72
N LYS A 54 1.25 15.63 -2.20
CA LYS A 54 -0.04 16.13 -1.66
C LYS A 54 -1.29 15.36 -2.09
N VAL A 55 -1.11 14.21 -2.76
CA VAL A 55 -2.22 13.37 -3.26
C VAL A 55 -2.95 12.75 -2.07
N LYS A 56 -4.26 12.99 -1.97
CA LYS A 56 -5.10 12.52 -0.86
C LYS A 56 -5.89 11.25 -1.18
N THR A 57 -5.90 10.81 -2.43
CA THR A 57 -6.68 9.67 -2.91
C THR A 57 -5.77 8.74 -3.69
N PRO A 58 -5.81 7.42 -3.48
CA PRO A 58 -5.06 6.50 -4.31
C PRO A 58 -5.53 6.59 -5.77
N THR A 59 -4.66 6.22 -6.68
CA THR A 59 -4.99 5.99 -8.09
C THR A 59 -5.19 4.48 -8.33
N GLY A 60 -5.37 4.06 -9.57
CA GLY A 60 -5.66 2.67 -9.86
C GLY A 60 -7.12 2.27 -9.63
N PRO A 61 -7.46 0.96 -9.71
CA PRO A 61 -8.83 0.48 -9.60
C PRO A 61 -9.52 0.88 -8.29
N THR A 62 -8.85 0.74 -7.16
CA THR A 62 -9.40 1.13 -5.86
C THR A 62 -9.67 2.63 -5.78
N GLY A 63 -8.74 3.46 -6.25
CA GLY A 63 -8.94 4.92 -6.29
C GLY A 63 -10.08 5.33 -7.22
N TRP A 64 -10.22 4.64 -8.35
CA TRP A 64 -11.33 4.85 -9.27
C TRP A 64 -12.68 4.50 -8.63
N ALA A 65 -12.77 3.37 -7.92
CA ALA A 65 -13.97 2.99 -7.17
C ALA A 65 -14.34 4.04 -6.09
N MET A 66 -13.33 4.62 -5.41
CA MET A 66 -13.53 5.72 -4.47
C MET A 66 -14.07 6.97 -5.17
N HIS A 67 -13.44 7.36 -6.29
CA HIS A 67 -13.86 8.52 -7.09
C HIS A 67 -15.31 8.41 -7.58
N GLN A 68 -15.72 7.21 -7.95
CA GLN A 68 -17.10 6.93 -8.37
C GLN A 68 -18.09 6.81 -7.20
N GLY A 69 -17.65 6.95 -5.94
CA GLY A 69 -18.48 6.76 -4.76
C GLY A 69 -18.97 5.32 -4.55
N LYS A 70 -18.26 4.33 -5.12
CA LYS A 70 -18.66 2.90 -5.07
C LYS A 70 -18.01 2.13 -3.93
N LEU A 71 -16.85 2.57 -3.42
CA LEU A 71 -16.12 1.81 -2.41
C LEU A 71 -16.84 1.85 -1.05
N LEU A 72 -17.11 3.03 -0.49
CA LEU A 72 -17.66 3.17 0.86
C LEU A 72 -19.03 2.52 1.04
N PRO A 73 -20.03 2.68 0.13
CA PRO A 73 -21.35 2.03 0.28
C PRO A 73 -21.27 0.50 0.35
N GLU A 74 -20.35 -0.11 -0.37
CA GLU A 74 -20.14 -1.55 -0.31
C GLU A 74 -19.46 -1.99 0.99
N LEU A 75 -18.52 -1.21 1.52
CA LEU A 75 -17.86 -1.49 2.78
C LEU A 75 -18.77 -1.22 3.99
N GLN A 76 -19.74 -0.32 3.87
CA GLN A 76 -20.77 -0.11 4.91
C GLN A 76 -21.57 -1.37 5.19
N LYS A 77 -21.77 -2.26 4.22
CA LYS A 77 -22.41 -3.56 4.40
C LYS A 77 -21.63 -4.48 5.36
N LEU A 78 -20.32 -4.19 5.57
CA LEU A 78 -19.43 -4.87 6.52
C LEU A 78 -19.25 -4.10 7.84
N GLY A 79 -20.04 -3.04 8.07
CA GLY A 79 -19.91 -2.19 9.26
C GLY A 79 -18.77 -1.16 9.20
N ILE A 80 -18.11 -1.00 8.04
CA ILE A 80 -17.07 0.01 7.83
C ILE A 80 -17.75 1.28 7.33
N THR A 81 -17.84 2.30 8.17
CA THR A 81 -18.64 3.53 7.90
C THR A 81 -17.80 4.71 7.45
N GLU A 82 -16.48 4.62 7.55
CA GLU A 82 -15.55 5.68 7.16
C GLU A 82 -14.29 5.09 6.51
N ILE A 83 -13.72 5.80 5.53
CA ILE A 83 -12.40 5.50 4.97
C ILE A 83 -11.51 6.73 5.19
N LYS A 84 -10.42 6.54 5.94
CA LYS A 84 -9.34 7.53 6.08
C LYS A 84 -8.16 7.12 5.21
N THR A 85 -7.81 7.97 4.26
CA THR A 85 -6.67 7.74 3.37
C THR A 85 -5.41 8.37 3.93
N LEU A 86 -4.30 7.61 3.91
CA LEU A 86 -2.99 8.01 4.41
C LEU A 86 -1.96 7.76 3.30
N ASN A 87 -1.26 8.82 2.88
CA ASN A 87 -0.25 8.71 1.83
C ASN A 87 1.15 8.64 2.43
N PHE A 88 1.99 7.79 1.82
CA PHE A 88 3.37 7.56 2.24
C PHE A 88 4.35 7.80 1.09
N PRO A 89 5.56 8.30 1.35
CA PRO A 89 6.55 8.60 0.31
C PRO A 89 7.17 7.34 -0.30
N ASN A 90 7.12 6.21 0.41
CA ASN A 90 7.68 4.92 -0.03
C ASN A 90 7.07 3.76 0.75
N GLY A 91 7.35 2.52 0.29
CA GLY A 91 6.83 1.30 0.93
C GLY A 91 7.39 1.00 2.33
N PRO A 92 8.68 1.21 2.62
CA PRO A 92 9.19 1.08 3.98
C PRO A 92 8.43 1.91 5.02
N ASN A 93 8.14 3.20 4.75
CA ASN A 93 7.35 4.03 5.65
C ASN A 93 5.91 3.51 5.83
N LEU A 94 5.29 2.96 4.78
CA LEU A 94 3.99 2.32 4.90
C LEU A 94 4.06 1.06 5.76
N ASN A 95 5.14 0.24 5.64
CA ASN A 95 5.35 -0.89 6.53
C ASN A 95 5.47 -0.48 8.00
N GLU A 96 6.17 0.62 8.30
CA GLU A 96 6.28 1.17 9.65
C GLU A 96 4.90 1.57 10.21
N ALA A 97 4.06 2.21 9.40
CA ALA A 97 2.69 2.57 9.79
C ALA A 97 1.78 1.34 9.98
N LEU A 98 1.96 0.28 9.19
CA LEU A 98 1.29 -1.01 9.41
C LEU A 98 1.72 -1.67 10.73
N VAL A 99 3.03 -1.64 11.06
CA VAL A 99 3.55 -2.13 12.34
C VAL A 99 3.01 -1.32 13.52
N ALA A 100 2.94 0.01 13.37
CA ALA A 100 2.41 0.91 14.40
C ALA A 100 0.89 0.82 14.58
N GLY A 101 0.20 0.05 13.73
CA GLY A 101 -1.26 -0.04 13.76
C GLY A 101 -1.96 1.26 13.29
N GLU A 102 -1.29 2.09 12.52
CA GLU A 102 -1.84 3.33 11.94
C GLU A 102 -2.58 3.08 10.61
N VAL A 103 -2.33 1.94 9.97
CA VAL A 103 -2.90 1.52 8.69
C VAL A 103 -3.52 0.13 8.84
N ASP A 104 -4.71 -0.06 8.29
CA ASP A 104 -5.43 -1.34 8.28
C ASP A 104 -5.25 -2.08 6.95
N VAL A 105 -5.31 -1.32 5.85
CA VAL A 105 -5.15 -1.83 4.48
C VAL A 105 -4.09 -0.99 3.76
N GLY A 106 -3.12 -1.65 3.15
CA GLY A 106 -2.03 -1.00 2.40
C GLY A 106 -2.07 -1.34 0.92
N ILE A 107 -1.95 -0.32 0.05
CA ILE A 107 -1.79 -0.48 -1.41
C ILE A 107 -0.40 0.04 -1.79
N TYR A 108 0.50 -0.86 -2.19
CA TYR A 108 1.88 -0.50 -2.48
C TYR A 108 2.62 -1.57 -3.31
N GLY A 109 3.87 -1.30 -3.64
CA GLY A 109 4.67 -2.23 -4.45
C GLY A 109 4.96 -3.56 -3.75
N ASP A 110 5.14 -4.61 -4.54
CA ASP A 110 5.46 -5.97 -4.10
C ASP A 110 6.70 -6.06 -3.20
N THR A 111 7.76 -5.41 -3.60
CA THR A 111 9.06 -5.48 -2.93
C THR A 111 8.98 -5.10 -1.44
N PRO A 112 8.48 -3.92 -1.05
CA PRO A 112 8.34 -3.59 0.38
C PRO A 112 7.33 -4.49 1.10
N ALA A 113 6.25 -4.93 0.43
CA ALA A 113 5.26 -5.81 1.00
C ALA A 113 5.86 -7.19 1.36
N LEU A 114 6.62 -7.78 0.44
CA LEU A 114 7.32 -9.05 0.67
C LEU A 114 8.40 -8.92 1.75
N VAL A 115 9.16 -7.82 1.75
CA VAL A 115 10.15 -7.55 2.82
C VAL A 115 9.48 -7.39 4.19
N GLY A 116 8.35 -6.70 4.25
CA GLY A 116 7.56 -6.58 5.47
C GLY A 116 7.10 -7.94 5.98
N LYS A 117 6.52 -8.78 5.11
CA LYS A 117 6.09 -10.14 5.47
C LYS A 117 7.25 -11.01 5.94
N ALA A 118 8.39 -10.97 5.23
CA ALA A 118 9.60 -11.70 5.61
C ALA A 118 10.17 -11.26 6.98
N LYS A 119 9.87 -10.05 7.43
CA LYS A 119 10.19 -9.54 8.79
C LYS A 119 9.13 -9.86 9.83
N GLY A 120 8.07 -10.60 9.48
CA GLY A 120 7.00 -10.97 10.40
C GLY A 120 5.87 -9.95 10.52
N LEU A 121 5.76 -8.97 9.60
CA LEU A 121 4.62 -8.04 9.60
C LEU A 121 3.30 -8.84 9.52
N PRO A 122 2.35 -8.69 10.48
CA PRO A 122 1.13 -9.47 10.55
C PRO A 122 0.10 -8.98 9.53
N THR A 123 0.40 -9.21 8.26
CA THR A 123 -0.46 -8.87 7.12
C THR A 123 -0.79 -10.09 6.29
N ARG A 124 -1.90 -10.00 5.57
CA ARG A 124 -2.34 -10.97 4.57
C ARG A 124 -2.50 -10.29 3.21
N LEU A 125 -2.09 -10.98 2.16
CA LEU A 125 -2.28 -10.53 0.78
C LEU A 125 -3.73 -10.80 0.36
N ILE A 126 -4.47 -9.74 0.03
CA ILE A 126 -5.87 -9.84 -0.38
C ILE A 126 -6.08 -9.66 -1.89
N GLY A 127 -5.12 -9.05 -2.60
CA GLY A 127 -5.20 -8.90 -4.05
C GLY A 127 -4.03 -8.11 -4.64
N GLN A 128 -4.04 -7.98 -5.97
CA GLN A 128 -3.10 -7.16 -6.73
C GLN A 128 -3.84 -6.05 -7.45
N GLU A 129 -3.33 -4.81 -7.36
CA GLU A 129 -3.90 -3.64 -8.04
C GLU A 129 -3.38 -3.50 -9.47
N GLN A 130 -2.11 -3.88 -9.70
CA GLN A 130 -1.44 -3.77 -10.99
C GLN A 130 -0.40 -4.87 -11.14
N VAL A 131 -0.32 -5.49 -12.33
CA VAL A 131 0.62 -6.57 -12.64
C VAL A 131 1.54 -6.15 -13.76
N GLY A 132 2.83 -6.36 -13.58
CA GLY A 132 3.85 -6.05 -14.57
C GLY A 132 4.18 -4.56 -14.66
N THR A 133 4.26 -3.88 -13.52
CA THR A 133 4.65 -2.47 -13.41
C THR A 133 6.06 -2.25 -13.98
N ASN A 134 6.21 -1.21 -14.80
CA ASN A 134 7.50 -0.83 -15.37
C ASN A 134 8.33 0.04 -14.39
N ALA A 135 9.63 0.07 -14.60
CA ALA A 135 10.58 1.01 -14.01
C ALA A 135 11.52 1.50 -15.11
N TRP A 136 12.04 2.70 -14.97
CA TRP A 136 12.90 3.34 -15.97
C TRP A 136 14.25 3.68 -15.36
N LEU A 137 15.34 3.34 -16.06
CA LEU A 137 16.67 3.82 -15.74
C LEU A 137 16.98 5.01 -16.65
N LEU A 138 16.95 6.22 -16.08
CA LEU A 138 17.19 7.45 -16.83
C LEU A 138 18.51 8.08 -16.42
N ALA A 139 19.27 8.52 -17.41
CA ALA A 139 20.52 9.25 -17.20
C ALA A 139 20.32 10.76 -17.23
N LYS A 140 21.28 11.51 -16.68
CA LYS A 140 21.37 12.96 -16.90
C LYS A 140 21.57 13.24 -18.41
N LYS A 141 21.22 14.46 -18.89
CA LYS A 141 21.18 14.78 -20.31
C LYS A 141 22.50 14.49 -21.03
N ASP A 142 23.62 14.86 -20.42
CA ASP A 142 24.97 14.62 -20.95
C ASP A 142 25.68 13.44 -20.27
N GLY A 143 24.88 12.48 -19.79
CA GLY A 143 25.35 11.33 -19.02
C GLY A 143 25.43 10.05 -19.83
N PRO A 144 25.52 8.90 -19.11
CA PRO A 144 25.60 7.57 -19.69
C PRO A 144 24.48 7.27 -20.69
N ARG A 145 24.81 6.51 -21.72
CA ARG A 145 23.87 6.05 -22.77
C ARG A 145 23.61 4.55 -22.71
N SER A 146 24.34 3.84 -21.84
CA SER A 146 24.20 2.40 -21.66
C SER A 146 24.40 2.02 -20.19
N VAL A 147 23.91 0.84 -19.81
CA VAL A 147 24.12 0.27 -18.47
C VAL A 147 25.62 0.09 -18.18
N ALA A 148 26.41 -0.28 -19.18
CA ALA A 148 27.85 -0.48 -19.03
C ALA A 148 28.62 0.80 -18.63
N GLU A 149 28.16 1.96 -19.07
CA GLU A 149 28.75 3.25 -18.74
C GLU A 149 28.47 3.74 -17.32
N LEU A 150 27.63 3.02 -16.57
CA LEU A 150 27.38 3.31 -15.15
C LEU A 150 28.53 2.90 -14.23
N LYS A 151 29.55 2.15 -14.73
CA LYS A 151 30.72 1.78 -13.95
C LYS A 151 31.40 3.00 -13.36
N GLY A 152 31.64 2.98 -12.01
CA GLY A 152 32.21 4.10 -11.26
C GLY A 152 31.22 5.22 -10.95
N GLN A 153 29.98 5.16 -11.43
CA GLN A 153 29.00 6.22 -11.31
C GLN A 153 28.10 6.05 -10.07
N LYS A 154 27.44 7.16 -9.70
CA LYS A 154 26.39 7.19 -8.68
C LYS A 154 25.03 7.06 -9.36
N VAL A 155 24.20 6.11 -8.92
CA VAL A 155 22.82 5.92 -9.39
C VAL A 155 21.89 6.02 -8.18
N ALA A 156 20.87 6.89 -8.25
CA ALA A 156 19.94 7.06 -7.15
C ALA A 156 18.64 6.28 -7.38
N THR A 157 18.06 5.79 -6.29
CA THR A 157 16.74 5.17 -6.25
C THR A 157 16.22 5.13 -4.81
N SER A 158 14.91 4.94 -4.64
CA SER A 158 14.32 4.69 -3.32
C SER A 158 14.61 3.24 -2.89
N LYS A 159 15.57 3.05 -1.97
CA LYS A 159 15.94 1.72 -1.46
C LYS A 159 14.72 1.02 -0.83
N GLY A 160 14.60 -0.28 -1.04
CA GLY A 160 13.48 -1.08 -0.56
C GLY A 160 12.23 -1.02 -1.45
N SER A 161 12.28 -0.32 -2.59
CA SER A 161 11.21 -0.26 -3.59
C SER A 161 11.40 -1.26 -4.73
N TYR A 162 10.39 -1.43 -5.59
CA TYR A 162 10.50 -2.24 -6.80
C TYR A 162 11.52 -1.65 -7.81
N MET A 163 11.71 -0.31 -7.83
CA MET A 163 12.75 0.31 -8.65
C MET A 163 14.16 -0.07 -8.16
N HIS A 164 14.35 -0.16 -6.84
CA HIS A 164 15.61 -0.64 -6.26
C HIS A 164 15.87 -2.08 -6.65
N ARG A 165 14.86 -2.97 -6.53
CA ARG A 165 14.97 -4.37 -6.97
C ARG A 165 15.33 -4.47 -8.46
N TYR A 166 14.61 -3.72 -9.32
CA TYR A 166 14.92 -3.63 -10.75
C TYR A 166 16.38 -3.23 -10.98
N LEU A 167 16.84 -2.12 -10.37
CA LEU A 167 18.21 -1.63 -10.53
C LEU A 167 19.24 -2.69 -10.13
N ILE A 168 19.10 -3.30 -8.94
CA ILE A 168 20.04 -4.32 -8.47
C ILE A 168 20.06 -5.52 -9.43
N GLY A 169 18.90 -6.01 -9.86
CA GLY A 169 18.81 -7.11 -10.82
C GLY A 169 19.44 -6.78 -12.17
N LEU A 170 19.22 -5.55 -12.67
CA LEU A 170 19.83 -5.07 -13.92
C LEU A 170 21.36 -4.99 -13.81
N LEU A 171 21.90 -4.43 -12.73
CA LEU A 171 23.34 -4.33 -12.50
C LEU A 171 23.99 -5.71 -12.40
N GLN A 172 23.32 -6.69 -11.78
CA GLN A 172 23.79 -8.07 -11.71
C GLN A 172 23.83 -8.75 -13.07
N LYS A 173 22.75 -8.62 -13.86
CA LYS A 173 22.71 -9.18 -15.23
C LYS A 173 23.83 -8.64 -16.11
N ASN A 174 24.29 -7.42 -15.83
CA ASN A 174 25.39 -6.77 -16.54
C ASN A 174 26.77 -6.97 -15.88
N GLY A 175 26.88 -7.68 -14.75
CA GLY A 175 28.15 -7.95 -14.05
C GLY A 175 28.86 -6.71 -13.52
N ILE A 176 28.10 -5.68 -13.09
CA ILE A 176 28.66 -4.40 -12.62
C ILE A 176 28.12 -3.96 -11.26
N SER A 177 27.49 -4.84 -10.49
CA SER A 177 26.87 -4.50 -9.19
C SER A 177 27.85 -3.88 -8.20
N ASP A 178 29.07 -4.36 -8.16
CA ASP A 178 30.17 -3.90 -7.29
C ASP A 178 30.81 -2.60 -7.77
N ARG A 179 30.53 -2.20 -9.00
CA ARG A 179 31.14 -1.03 -9.66
C ARG A 179 30.22 0.18 -9.77
N VAL A 180 28.99 0.10 -9.24
CA VAL A 180 28.00 1.18 -9.27
C VAL A 180 27.62 1.56 -7.85
N LYS A 181 27.73 2.85 -7.51
CA LYS A 181 27.33 3.34 -6.18
C LYS A 181 25.83 3.62 -6.17
N VAL A 182 25.04 2.69 -5.64
CA VAL A 182 23.59 2.88 -5.47
C VAL A 182 23.30 3.72 -4.23
N ILE A 183 22.65 4.89 -4.42
CA ILE A 183 22.35 5.86 -3.37
C ILE A 183 20.85 5.86 -3.09
N HIS A 184 20.48 5.89 -1.79
CA HIS A 184 19.10 6.10 -1.39
C HIS A 184 18.71 7.57 -1.53
N MET A 185 17.64 7.83 -2.28
CA MET A 185 16.98 9.12 -2.35
C MET A 185 15.47 8.88 -2.53
N LEU A 186 14.64 9.77 -1.99
CA LEU A 186 13.22 9.79 -2.32
C LEU A 186 13.02 10.23 -3.78
N PRO A 187 11.90 9.89 -4.44
CA PRO A 187 11.73 10.17 -5.88
C PRO A 187 11.95 11.63 -6.27
N SER A 188 11.44 12.60 -5.50
CA SER A 188 11.64 14.03 -5.76
C SER A 188 13.10 14.48 -5.58
N GLU A 189 13.79 13.94 -4.58
CA GLU A 189 15.20 14.20 -4.33
C GLU A 189 16.08 13.63 -5.43
N ALA A 190 15.80 12.39 -5.86
CA ALA A 190 16.51 11.72 -6.95
C ALA A 190 16.35 12.48 -8.27
N GLN A 191 15.14 12.97 -8.56
CA GLN A 191 14.91 13.81 -9.75
C GLN A 191 15.73 15.10 -9.68
N ALA A 192 15.69 15.83 -8.56
CA ALA A 192 16.45 17.06 -8.39
C ALA A 192 17.97 16.81 -8.47
N ALA A 193 18.47 15.70 -7.90
CA ALA A 193 19.87 15.31 -7.99
C ALA A 193 20.30 14.98 -9.44
N LEU A 194 19.42 14.33 -10.22
CA LEU A 194 19.65 14.08 -11.64
C LEU A 194 19.73 15.39 -12.45
N GLU A 195 18.81 16.30 -12.19
CA GLU A 195 18.75 17.62 -12.85
C GLU A 195 20.01 18.46 -12.59
N ARG A 196 20.56 18.42 -11.37
CA ARG A 196 21.83 19.08 -11.01
C ARG A 196 23.08 18.33 -11.46
N GLY A 197 22.95 17.05 -11.87
CA GLY A 197 24.09 16.21 -12.21
C GLY A 197 24.84 15.59 -11.03
N ASP A 198 24.28 15.63 -9.80
CA ASP A 198 24.85 15.03 -8.60
C ASP A 198 24.90 13.49 -8.68
N VAL A 199 24.02 12.92 -9.50
CA VAL A 199 23.98 11.49 -9.86
C VAL A 199 23.95 11.33 -11.38
N ALA A 200 24.59 10.27 -11.88
CA ALA A 200 24.66 9.98 -13.30
C ALA A 200 23.35 9.46 -13.88
N ALA A 201 22.59 8.73 -13.06
CA ALA A 201 21.30 8.15 -13.43
C ALA A 201 20.40 7.94 -12.21
N ILE A 202 19.11 7.71 -12.47
CA ILE A 202 18.13 7.31 -11.48
C ILE A 202 17.31 6.12 -11.97
N ALA A 203 16.97 5.21 -11.07
CA ALA A 203 15.90 4.25 -11.32
C ALA A 203 14.58 4.84 -10.82
N ALA A 204 13.71 5.19 -11.76
CA ALA A 204 12.47 5.94 -11.55
C ALA A 204 11.23 5.06 -11.65
N SER A 205 10.18 5.44 -10.92
CA SER A 205 8.87 4.79 -10.93
C SER A 205 7.99 5.22 -12.10
N THR A 206 6.85 4.56 -12.23
CA THR A 206 5.69 5.06 -12.99
C THR A 206 5.40 6.53 -12.65
N GLY A 207 4.93 7.29 -13.62
CA GLY A 207 4.78 8.74 -13.53
C GLY A 207 6.11 9.46 -13.72
N THR A 208 7.08 9.30 -12.84
CA THR A 208 8.39 9.99 -12.91
C THR A 208 9.21 9.59 -14.14
N GLY A 209 9.26 8.29 -14.47
CA GLY A 209 10.00 7.80 -15.63
C GLY A 209 9.54 8.41 -16.93
N PRO A 210 8.29 8.24 -17.35
CA PRO A 210 7.74 8.87 -18.55
C PRO A 210 7.78 10.40 -18.53
N LEU A 211 7.59 11.05 -17.38
CA LEU A 211 7.72 12.50 -17.24
C LEU A 211 9.13 12.99 -17.58
N LEU A 212 10.16 12.34 -17.07
CA LEU A 212 11.54 12.70 -17.39
C LEU A 212 11.90 12.37 -18.85
N LYS A 213 11.40 11.25 -19.36
CA LYS A 213 11.52 10.90 -20.78
C LYS A 213 10.94 12.00 -21.67
N SER A 214 9.74 12.53 -21.36
CA SER A 214 9.11 13.62 -22.11
C SER A 214 9.89 14.95 -22.02
N LYS A 215 10.68 15.15 -20.95
CA LYS A 215 11.61 16.27 -20.77
C LYS A 215 12.98 16.06 -21.46
N GLY A 216 13.14 14.97 -22.22
CA GLY A 216 14.36 14.69 -23.00
C GLY A 216 15.50 14.07 -22.18
N TYR A 217 15.23 13.47 -21.01
CA TYR A 217 16.23 12.70 -20.30
C TYR A 217 16.39 11.32 -20.98
N PRO A 218 17.64 10.87 -21.24
CA PRO A 218 17.90 9.59 -21.89
C PRO A 218 17.41 8.42 -21.02
N VAL A 219 16.61 7.56 -21.59
CA VAL A 219 16.26 6.27 -21.01
C VAL A 219 17.30 5.26 -21.49
N ILE A 220 18.06 4.69 -20.57
CA ILE A 220 19.12 3.73 -20.88
C ILE A 220 18.68 2.27 -20.67
N ASP A 221 17.60 2.04 -19.93
CA ASP A 221 16.96 0.74 -19.76
C ASP A 221 15.54 0.90 -19.18
N GLU A 222 14.69 -0.10 -19.42
CA GLU A 222 13.34 -0.18 -18.85
C GLU A 222 13.04 -1.61 -18.38
N ALA A 223 12.39 -1.74 -17.22
CA ALA A 223 12.02 -3.05 -16.65
C ALA A 223 11.10 -3.87 -17.58
N ILE A 224 10.38 -3.23 -18.50
CA ILE A 224 9.55 -3.95 -19.48
C ILE A 224 10.37 -4.86 -20.40
N GLN A 225 11.67 -4.58 -20.58
CA GLN A 225 12.60 -5.42 -21.35
C GLN A 225 13.08 -6.64 -20.56
N HIS A 226 12.80 -6.68 -19.26
CA HIS A 226 13.22 -7.73 -18.33
C HIS A 226 12.01 -8.28 -17.57
N PRO A 227 11.28 -9.27 -18.12
CA PRO A 227 10.03 -9.76 -17.53
C PRO A 227 10.14 -10.13 -16.04
N ASP A 228 11.27 -10.70 -15.62
CA ASP A 228 11.58 -11.09 -14.24
C ASP A 228 11.91 -9.91 -13.31
N LEU A 229 12.17 -8.71 -13.84
CA LEU A 229 12.44 -7.49 -13.08
C LEU A 229 11.25 -6.54 -13.02
N ARG A 230 10.13 -6.88 -13.66
CA ARG A 230 8.90 -6.09 -13.58
C ARG A 230 8.29 -6.19 -12.18
N GLY A 231 7.73 -5.10 -11.70
CA GLY A 231 7.05 -5.04 -10.41
C GLY A 231 5.56 -5.40 -10.49
N THR A 232 4.93 -5.45 -9.33
CA THR A 232 3.48 -5.50 -9.18
C THR A 232 3.07 -4.62 -8.00
N SER A 233 1.83 -4.14 -8.00
CA SER A 233 1.24 -3.48 -6.86
C SER A 233 0.26 -4.42 -6.17
N VAL A 234 0.33 -4.50 -4.85
CA VAL A 234 -0.47 -5.40 -4.03
C VAL A 234 -1.36 -4.63 -3.06
N THR A 235 -2.45 -5.25 -2.67
CA THR A 235 -3.26 -4.85 -1.52
C THR A 235 -3.07 -5.85 -0.40
N VAL A 236 -2.62 -5.37 0.75
CA VAL A 236 -2.53 -6.16 1.98
C VAL A 236 -3.46 -5.60 3.04
N ALA A 237 -3.93 -6.46 3.94
CA ALA A 237 -4.67 -6.06 5.13
C ALA A 237 -3.99 -6.64 6.38
N THR A 238 -4.07 -5.92 7.50
CA THR A 238 -3.58 -6.44 8.78
C THR A 238 -4.43 -7.62 9.25
N GLU A 239 -3.79 -8.60 9.89
CA GLU A 239 -4.51 -9.78 10.43
C GLU A 239 -5.53 -9.35 11.49
N GLU A 240 -5.23 -8.30 12.27
CA GLU A 240 -6.16 -7.74 13.26
C GLU A 240 -7.43 -7.17 12.61
N PHE A 241 -7.29 -6.42 11.51
CA PHE A 241 -8.44 -5.84 10.82
C PHE A 241 -9.27 -6.92 10.14
N LEU A 242 -8.62 -7.94 9.55
CA LEU A 242 -9.31 -9.09 8.95
C LEU A 242 -10.06 -9.94 9.97
N ALA A 243 -9.55 -10.08 11.19
CA ALA A 243 -10.26 -10.78 12.26
C ALA A 243 -11.59 -10.09 12.64
N LYS A 244 -11.65 -8.76 12.49
CA LYS A 244 -12.88 -7.97 12.73
C LYS A 244 -13.78 -7.92 11.48
N HIS A 245 -13.21 -8.05 10.29
CA HIS A 245 -13.89 -7.95 8.99
C HIS A 245 -13.49 -9.10 8.07
N PRO A 246 -13.88 -10.36 8.37
CA PRO A 246 -13.42 -11.54 7.62
C PRO A 246 -13.85 -11.54 6.15
N ASP A 247 -14.98 -10.90 5.84
CA ASP A 247 -15.51 -10.80 4.47
C ASP A 247 -14.88 -9.68 3.63
N LEU A 248 -13.98 -8.87 4.23
CA LEU A 248 -13.33 -7.75 3.54
C LEU A 248 -12.59 -8.18 2.26
N PRO A 249 -11.79 -9.25 2.24
CA PRO A 249 -11.06 -9.64 1.02
C PRO A 249 -11.97 -9.93 -0.16
N GLN A 250 -13.06 -10.68 0.07
CA GLN A 250 -14.02 -11.00 -0.96
C GLN A 250 -14.70 -9.72 -1.46
N LYS A 251 -15.21 -8.90 -0.57
CA LYS A 251 -15.89 -7.64 -0.90
C LYS A 251 -14.99 -6.67 -1.64
N TRP A 252 -13.76 -6.50 -1.15
CA TRP A 252 -12.74 -5.65 -1.77
C TRP A 252 -12.47 -6.05 -3.22
N ASN A 253 -12.28 -7.34 -3.45
CA ASN A 253 -12.01 -7.88 -4.78
C ASN A 253 -13.20 -7.75 -5.73
N GLN A 254 -14.44 -7.91 -5.25
CA GLN A 254 -15.65 -7.65 -6.05
C GLN A 254 -15.71 -6.18 -6.50
N ILE A 255 -15.44 -5.24 -5.59
CA ILE A 255 -15.44 -3.81 -5.90
C ILE A 255 -14.32 -3.48 -6.91
N LYS A 256 -13.11 -4.01 -6.67
CA LYS A 256 -11.98 -3.84 -7.59
C LYS A 256 -12.30 -4.39 -8.98
N GLN A 257 -12.86 -5.58 -9.08
CA GLN A 257 -13.27 -6.19 -10.35
C GLN A 257 -14.24 -5.29 -11.13
N ALA A 258 -15.28 -4.80 -10.46
CA ALA A 258 -16.24 -3.89 -11.07
C ALA A 258 -15.57 -2.56 -11.51
N ALA A 259 -14.62 -2.06 -10.73
CA ALA A 259 -13.84 -0.87 -11.09
C ALA A 259 -12.96 -1.11 -12.32
N VAL A 260 -12.27 -2.26 -12.41
CA VAL A 260 -11.46 -2.61 -13.60
C VAL A 260 -12.34 -2.72 -14.86
N GLN A 261 -13.47 -3.38 -14.77
CA GLN A 261 -14.42 -3.49 -15.90
C GLN A 261 -14.90 -2.09 -16.35
N ASN A 262 -15.20 -1.21 -15.39
CA ASN A 262 -15.60 0.16 -15.71
C ASN A 262 -14.46 0.98 -16.32
N ILE A 263 -13.20 0.82 -15.85
CA ILE A 263 -12.02 1.43 -16.45
C ILE A 263 -11.84 0.98 -17.89
N GLN A 264 -11.99 -0.32 -18.16
CA GLN A 264 -11.86 -0.89 -19.52
C GLN A 264 -12.94 -0.34 -20.46
N ALA A 265 -14.16 -0.14 -19.96
CA ALA A 265 -15.26 0.44 -20.72
C ALA A 265 -15.11 1.97 -20.92
N ASN A 266 -14.42 2.67 -20.01
CA ASN A 266 -14.31 4.13 -20.00
C ASN A 266 -12.86 4.60 -19.78
N PRO A 267 -11.88 4.20 -20.61
CA PRO A 267 -10.46 4.42 -20.35
C PRO A 267 -10.08 5.89 -20.28
N GLU A 268 -10.65 6.74 -21.14
CA GLU A 268 -10.35 8.17 -21.16
C GLU A 268 -10.82 8.88 -19.87
N ALA A 269 -11.97 8.53 -19.34
CA ALA A 269 -12.48 9.07 -18.08
C ALA A 269 -11.56 8.67 -16.91
N TYR A 270 -11.09 7.43 -16.89
CA TYR A 270 -10.13 6.96 -15.90
C TYR A 270 -8.78 7.68 -16.00
N TYR A 271 -8.24 7.80 -17.20
CA TYR A 271 -6.96 8.50 -17.39
C TYR A 271 -7.04 9.98 -17.00
N LYS A 272 -8.17 10.65 -17.30
CA LYS A 272 -8.41 12.01 -16.83
C LYS A 272 -8.44 12.10 -15.31
N PHE A 273 -9.21 11.22 -14.64
CA PHE A 273 -9.22 11.13 -13.17
C PHE A 273 -7.80 10.95 -12.62
N HIS A 274 -7.03 10.02 -13.20
CA HIS A 274 -5.68 9.74 -12.73
C HIS A 274 -4.76 10.97 -12.91
N ALA A 275 -4.86 11.67 -14.03
CA ALA A 275 -4.12 12.89 -14.28
C ALA A 275 -4.47 14.00 -13.29
N ASP A 276 -5.77 14.22 -13.05
CA ASP A 276 -6.27 15.23 -12.11
C ASP A 276 -5.81 14.95 -10.67
N VAL A 277 -5.79 13.68 -10.24
CA VAL A 277 -5.36 13.28 -8.89
C VAL A 277 -3.85 13.31 -8.74
N SER A 278 -3.10 12.80 -9.71
CA SER A 278 -1.64 12.68 -9.61
C SER A 278 -0.89 13.96 -9.98
N GLY A 279 -1.51 14.85 -10.74
CA GLY A 279 -0.88 16.05 -11.32
C GLY A 279 0.07 15.77 -12.48
N TYR A 280 0.12 14.52 -12.98
CA TYR A 280 0.89 14.20 -14.18
C TYR A 280 0.12 14.59 -15.46
N PRO A 281 0.81 15.01 -16.52
CA PRO A 281 0.21 15.16 -17.86
C PRO A 281 -0.48 13.87 -18.33
N LEU A 282 -1.54 13.99 -19.11
CA LEU A 282 -2.37 12.86 -19.52
C LEU A 282 -1.58 11.80 -20.32
N ASP A 283 -0.68 12.24 -21.20
CA ASP A 283 0.21 11.36 -21.97
C ASP A 283 1.20 10.60 -21.07
N VAL A 284 1.71 11.25 -20.03
CA VAL A 284 2.55 10.63 -19.01
C VAL A 284 1.77 9.56 -18.24
N VAL A 285 0.51 9.84 -17.87
CA VAL A 285 -0.36 8.87 -17.20
C VAL A 285 -0.61 7.66 -18.09
N LYS A 286 -0.98 7.87 -19.36
CA LYS A 286 -1.23 6.77 -20.32
C LYS A 286 0.02 5.90 -20.52
N ALA A 287 1.19 6.50 -20.62
CA ALA A 287 2.46 5.78 -20.75
C ALA A 287 2.87 5.02 -19.48
N SER A 288 2.48 5.52 -18.30
CA SER A 288 2.86 4.97 -16.99
C SER A 288 1.95 3.85 -16.52
N PHE A 289 0.66 3.95 -16.79
CA PHE A 289 -0.40 3.13 -16.20
C PHE A 289 -1.32 2.51 -17.26
N PRO A 290 -0.79 1.64 -18.14
CA PRO A 290 -1.62 0.95 -19.11
C PRO A 290 -2.74 0.18 -18.41
N ILE A 291 -3.99 0.39 -18.81
CA ILE A 291 -5.16 -0.27 -18.19
C ILE A 291 -5.13 -1.80 -18.31
N THR A 292 -4.39 -2.33 -19.29
CA THR A 292 -4.15 -3.77 -19.47
C THR A 292 -3.37 -4.42 -18.32
N GLN A 293 -2.73 -3.61 -17.47
CA GLN A 293 -2.02 -4.09 -16.28
C GLN A 293 -2.93 -4.21 -15.04
N PHE A 294 -4.20 -3.78 -15.12
CA PHE A 294 -5.17 -3.93 -14.03
C PHE A 294 -5.86 -5.29 -14.14
N PRO A 295 -5.55 -6.22 -13.21
CA PRO A 295 -6.12 -7.56 -13.30
C PRO A 295 -7.59 -7.56 -12.84
N ILE A 296 -8.43 -8.28 -13.58
CA ILE A 296 -9.81 -8.57 -13.18
C ILE A 296 -9.80 -9.54 -11.99
N GLU A 297 -9.00 -10.59 -12.08
CA GLU A 297 -8.84 -11.56 -11.00
C GLU A 297 -8.06 -10.95 -9.83
N PRO A 298 -8.37 -11.32 -8.58
CA PRO A 298 -7.65 -10.83 -7.41
C PRO A 298 -6.14 -11.09 -7.46
N LEU A 299 -5.77 -12.30 -7.86
CA LEU A 299 -4.40 -12.81 -7.91
C LEU A 299 -4.24 -13.65 -9.19
N PRO A 300 -4.02 -13.02 -10.35
CA PRO A 300 -3.82 -13.75 -11.61
C PRO A 300 -2.51 -14.54 -11.56
N GLU A 301 -2.43 -15.63 -12.27
CA GLU A 301 -1.27 -16.54 -12.29
C GLU A 301 0.04 -15.79 -12.58
N GLN A 302 0.06 -14.95 -13.62
CA GLN A 302 1.22 -14.11 -13.94
C GLN A 302 1.64 -13.21 -12.76
N GLY A 303 0.67 -12.65 -12.04
CA GLY A 303 0.94 -11.80 -10.87
C GLY A 303 1.54 -12.57 -9.72
N VAL A 304 1.05 -13.78 -9.45
CA VAL A 304 1.59 -14.69 -8.43
C VAL A 304 3.01 -15.15 -8.80
N GLN A 305 3.25 -15.47 -10.08
CA GLN A 305 4.59 -15.82 -10.57
C GLN A 305 5.59 -14.68 -10.39
N LEU A 306 5.19 -13.42 -10.65
CA LEU A 306 6.03 -12.24 -10.40
C LEU A 306 6.32 -12.04 -8.91
N LEU A 307 5.33 -12.25 -8.02
CA LEU A 307 5.52 -12.18 -6.57
C LEU A 307 6.53 -13.24 -6.10
N GLU A 308 6.37 -14.48 -6.54
CA GLU A 308 7.26 -15.58 -6.19
C GLU A 308 8.69 -15.32 -6.69
N GLY A 309 8.84 -14.85 -7.94
CA GLY A 309 10.13 -14.45 -8.50
C GLY A 309 10.78 -13.31 -7.72
N THR A 310 9.99 -12.28 -7.37
CA THR A 310 10.46 -11.16 -6.53
C THR A 310 10.90 -11.66 -5.15
N LYS A 311 10.12 -12.52 -4.50
CA LYS A 311 10.46 -13.09 -3.18
C LYS A 311 11.78 -13.86 -3.24
N LYS A 312 11.94 -14.77 -4.20
CA LYS A 312 13.19 -15.53 -4.40
C LYS A 312 14.39 -14.62 -4.61
N PHE A 313 14.24 -13.57 -5.42
CA PHE A 313 15.28 -12.58 -5.63
C PHE A 313 15.65 -11.86 -4.31
N LEU A 314 14.68 -11.39 -3.56
CA LEU A 314 14.91 -10.67 -2.30
C LEU A 314 15.64 -11.54 -1.27
N VAL A 315 15.29 -12.82 -1.16
CA VAL A 315 15.96 -13.79 -0.29
C VAL A 315 17.40 -14.03 -0.75
N SER A 316 17.62 -14.29 -2.06
CA SER A 316 18.95 -14.54 -2.61
C SER A 316 19.90 -13.34 -2.43
N GLN A 317 19.36 -12.12 -2.46
CA GLN A 317 20.10 -10.87 -2.26
C GLN A 317 20.22 -10.46 -0.79
N LYS A 318 19.73 -11.26 0.14
CA LYS A 318 19.69 -10.93 1.58
C LYS A 318 18.96 -9.61 1.88
N LEU A 319 18.05 -9.21 1.01
CA LEU A 319 17.17 -8.06 1.17
C LEU A 319 15.91 -8.41 1.99
N ALA A 320 15.52 -9.70 1.99
CA ALA A 320 14.53 -10.27 2.90
C ALA A 320 15.24 -11.11 3.98
N GLN A 321 14.78 -11.00 5.24
CA GLN A 321 15.42 -11.67 6.39
C GLN A 321 15.12 -13.17 6.45
N SER A 322 13.94 -13.58 5.96
CA SER A 322 13.50 -14.97 5.96
C SER A 322 12.75 -15.29 4.67
N ASP A 323 12.74 -16.57 4.30
CA ASP A 323 11.82 -17.07 3.28
C ASP A 323 10.50 -17.49 3.92
N PHE A 324 9.42 -17.45 3.16
CA PHE A 324 8.09 -17.89 3.56
C PHE A 324 7.32 -18.43 2.36
N LYS A 325 6.33 -19.27 2.60
CA LYS A 325 5.44 -19.74 1.53
C LYS A 325 4.45 -18.63 1.17
N LEU A 326 4.39 -18.29 -0.11
CA LEU A 326 3.48 -17.24 -0.59
C LEU A 326 2.01 -17.60 -0.29
N ASP A 327 1.66 -18.89 -0.40
CA ASP A 327 0.32 -19.41 -0.09
C ASP A 327 -0.11 -19.18 1.37
N ASP A 328 0.85 -19.10 2.30
CA ASP A 328 0.56 -18.82 3.72
C ASP A 328 0.26 -17.33 3.94
N TRP A 329 0.70 -16.46 3.03
CA TRP A 329 0.41 -15.03 3.07
C TRP A 329 -0.90 -14.67 2.38
N ILE A 330 -1.26 -15.37 1.31
CA ILE A 330 -2.50 -15.16 0.58
C ILE A 330 -3.71 -15.51 1.44
N VAL A 331 -4.73 -14.66 1.43
CA VAL A 331 -6.04 -14.99 2.02
C VAL A 331 -6.69 -16.08 1.15
N LYS A 332 -6.90 -17.25 1.74
CA LYS A 332 -7.68 -18.32 1.09
C LYS A 332 -9.16 -17.92 1.09
N LYS A 333 -9.84 -18.22 -0.03
CA LYS A 333 -11.29 -18.02 -0.20
C LYS A 333 -12.07 -18.86 0.80
#